data_0d9f2163599cc89e47f0f14ad5693a98
#
_entry.id   0d9f2163599cc89e47f0f14ad5693a98
#
_cell.length_a   1.000
_cell.length_b   1.000
_cell.length_c   1.000
_cell.angle_alpha   90.00
_cell.angle_beta   90.00
_cell.angle_gamma   90.00
#
_symmetry.space_group_name_H-M   'P 1'
#
loop_
_entity.id
_entity.type
_entity.pdbx_description
1 polymer ?
#
loop_
_entity_poly.entity_id
_entity_poly.type
_entity_poly.pdbx_seq_one_letter_code
_entity_poly.pdbx_strand_id
1 'polypeptide(L)'
;MAIRYFINEEKRQVIGVLSNCQWDAIRKIDKMIVDTEFCFCPSEKYMMPSEFRAVVQCDERDEFDPEIGKRIAKERILDRYYPALDKRINKFRDACLAFNEKVFATPEALENNT
;
A
#
# COMPACT_ATOMS: atom_id res chain seq x y z
N MET A 1 5.84 -8.60 5.65
CA MET A 1 5.21 -8.85 4.34
C MET A 1 5.60 -10.25 3.86
N ALA A 2 4.64 -11.11 3.69
CA ALA A 2 4.88 -12.49 3.28
C ALA A 2 4.07 -12.82 2.03
N ILE A 3 4.76 -13.06 0.93
CA ILE A 3 4.14 -13.48 -0.33
C ILE A 3 4.16 -15.00 -0.38
N ARG A 4 3.00 -15.61 -0.61
CA ARG A 4 2.89 -17.03 -0.84
C ARG A 4 2.97 -17.32 -2.32
N TYR A 5 3.65 -18.41 -2.67
CA TYR A 5 3.83 -18.79 -4.06
C TYR A 5 3.22 -20.17 -4.31
N PHE A 6 2.53 -20.28 -5.42
CA PHE A 6 1.93 -21.53 -5.88
C PHE A 6 2.54 -21.87 -7.25
N ILE A 7 3.08 -23.05 -7.38
CA ILE A 7 3.75 -23.48 -8.60
C ILE A 7 2.88 -24.55 -9.28
N ASN A 8 2.52 -24.30 -10.53
CA ASN A 8 1.81 -25.27 -11.35
C ASN A 8 2.74 -25.70 -12.49
N GLU A 9 3.36 -26.85 -12.33
CA GLU A 9 4.32 -27.36 -13.31
C GLU A 9 3.68 -27.74 -14.65
N GLU A 10 2.46 -28.28 -14.61
CA GLU A 10 1.74 -28.64 -15.83
C GLU A 10 1.48 -27.43 -16.72
N LYS A 11 1.02 -26.34 -16.11
CA LYS A 11 0.73 -25.10 -16.83
C LYS A 11 1.96 -24.19 -16.94
N ARG A 12 3.07 -24.57 -16.32
CA ARG A 12 4.31 -23.79 -16.29
C ARG A 12 4.05 -22.38 -15.78
N GLN A 13 3.36 -22.29 -14.65
CA GLN A 13 2.95 -21.04 -14.03
C GLN A 13 3.47 -20.92 -12.61
N VAL A 14 3.80 -19.71 -12.22
CA VAL A 14 4.03 -19.34 -10.81
C VAL A 14 3.03 -18.27 -10.45
N ILE A 15 2.30 -18.48 -9.35
CA ILE A 15 1.33 -17.55 -8.85
C ILE A 15 1.83 -17.02 -7.50
N GLY A 16 2.00 -15.71 -7.40
CA GLY A 16 2.33 -15.05 -6.16
C GLY A 16 1.10 -14.39 -5.58
N VAL A 17 0.92 -14.49 -4.25
CA VAL A 17 -0.22 -13.91 -3.55
C VAL A 17 0.26 -13.22 -2.28
N LEU A 18 -0.01 -11.93 -2.19
CA LEU A 18 0.17 -11.15 -0.96
C LEU A 18 -1.22 -10.89 -0.36
N SER A 19 -1.47 -11.46 0.81
CA SER A 19 -2.78 -11.41 1.47
C SER A 19 -2.74 -10.55 2.72
N ASN A 20 -3.91 -10.17 3.22
CA ASN A 20 -4.10 -9.49 4.50
C ASN A 20 -3.39 -8.13 4.57
N CYS A 21 -3.36 -7.41 3.45
CA CYS A 21 -2.72 -6.10 3.38
C CYS A 21 -3.69 -4.92 3.51
N GLN A 22 -4.96 -5.18 3.78
CA GLN A 22 -5.97 -4.11 3.84
C GLN A 22 -5.69 -3.05 4.91
N TRP A 23 -5.00 -3.41 5.99
CA TRP A 23 -4.69 -2.51 7.09
C TRP A 23 -3.28 -1.91 7.05
N ASP A 24 -2.49 -2.25 6.04
CA ASP A 24 -1.07 -1.87 6.00
C ASP A 24 -0.85 -0.36 5.99
N ALA A 25 -1.63 0.37 5.19
CA ALA A 25 -1.54 1.82 5.13
C ALA A 25 -1.94 2.45 6.47
N ILE A 26 -3.01 1.95 7.09
CA ILE A 26 -3.50 2.42 8.38
C ILE A 26 -2.45 2.20 9.47
N ARG A 27 -1.81 1.03 9.49
CA ARG A 27 -0.73 0.73 10.45
C ARG A 27 0.46 1.66 10.26
N LYS A 28 0.82 1.97 9.01
CA LYS A 28 1.93 2.85 8.72
C LYS A 28 1.62 4.29 9.14
N ILE A 29 0.41 4.76 8.88
CA ILE A 29 -0.06 6.07 9.31
C ILE A 29 -0.05 6.14 10.84
N ASP A 30 -0.53 5.10 11.50
CA ASP A 30 -0.57 5.01 12.96
C ASP A 30 0.82 5.17 13.58
N LYS A 31 1.83 4.54 12.98
CA LYS A 31 3.21 4.69 13.42
C LYS A 31 3.76 6.10 13.23
N MET A 32 3.29 6.80 12.20
CA MET A 32 3.73 8.16 11.92
C MET A 32 3.22 9.18 12.94
N ILE A 33 2.11 8.90 13.60
CA ILE A 33 1.46 9.82 14.53
C ILE A 33 1.56 9.38 15.99
N VAL A 34 2.32 8.32 16.28
CA VAL A 34 2.39 7.74 17.62
C VAL A 34 2.90 8.74 18.67
N ASP A 35 3.79 9.66 18.27
CA ASP A 35 4.37 10.66 19.17
C ASP A 35 3.63 12.01 19.16
N THR A 36 2.47 12.06 18.54
CA THR A 36 1.67 13.28 18.45
C THR A 36 0.39 13.13 19.26
N GLU A 37 -0.20 14.27 19.65
CA GLU A 37 -1.50 14.27 20.28
C GLU A 37 -2.65 14.17 19.25
N PHE A 38 -2.30 13.99 18.00
CA PHE A 38 -3.27 13.87 16.92
C PHE A 38 -4.08 12.57 17.07
N CYS A 39 -5.40 12.73 17.11
CA CYS A 39 -6.31 11.58 17.19
C CYS A 39 -6.60 11.08 15.78
N PHE A 40 -6.11 9.88 15.46
CA PHE A 40 -6.34 9.24 14.17
C PHE A 40 -7.45 8.20 14.29
N CYS A 41 -8.53 8.39 13.53
CA CYS A 41 -9.60 7.42 13.44
C CYS A 41 -9.44 6.66 12.13
N PRO A 42 -9.21 5.32 12.18
CA PRO A 42 -9.12 4.52 10.97
C PRO A 42 -10.38 4.68 10.11
N SER A 43 -10.19 4.84 8.81
CA SER A 43 -11.27 5.06 7.87
C SER A 43 -11.09 4.16 6.66
N GLU A 44 -12.20 3.71 6.08
CA GLU A 44 -12.20 2.88 4.88
C GLU A 44 -11.43 3.50 3.73
N LYS A 45 -11.37 4.83 3.65
CA LYS A 45 -10.63 5.51 2.58
C LYS A 45 -9.12 5.26 2.61
N TYR A 46 -8.58 4.79 3.75
CA TYR A 46 -7.17 4.43 3.89
C TYR A 46 -6.94 2.92 3.80
N MET A 47 -7.98 2.14 3.65
CA MET A 47 -7.82 0.69 3.47
C MET A 47 -7.28 0.38 2.09
N MET A 48 -6.41 -0.61 2.04
CA MET A 48 -5.85 -1.12 0.80
C MET A 48 -6.65 -2.32 0.33
N PRO A 49 -6.49 -2.73 -0.94
CA PRO A 49 -6.97 -4.05 -1.34
C PRO A 49 -6.42 -5.12 -0.40
N SER A 50 -7.23 -6.11 -0.07
CA SER A 50 -6.83 -7.17 0.85
C SER A 50 -5.80 -8.11 0.24
N GLU A 51 -5.74 -8.20 -1.09
CA GLU A 51 -4.91 -9.16 -1.79
C GLU A 51 -4.30 -8.53 -3.05
N PHE A 52 -3.03 -8.85 -3.29
CA PHE A 52 -2.36 -8.57 -4.56
C PHE A 52 -1.88 -9.90 -5.12
N ARG A 53 -2.20 -10.17 -6.38
CA ARG A 53 -1.90 -11.43 -7.03
C ARG A 53 -1.18 -11.19 -8.35
N ALA A 54 -0.19 -12.00 -8.63
CA ALA A 54 0.49 -12.00 -9.92
C ALA A 54 0.63 -13.42 -10.43
N VAL A 55 0.34 -13.62 -11.72
CA VAL A 55 0.51 -14.90 -12.40
C VAL A 55 1.62 -14.73 -13.43
N VAL A 56 2.63 -15.57 -13.35
CA VAL A 56 3.74 -15.57 -14.29
C VAL A 56 3.66 -16.84 -15.13
N GLN A 57 3.49 -16.68 -16.42
CA GLN A 57 3.43 -17.77 -17.37
C GLN A 57 4.78 -17.92 -18.05
N CYS A 58 5.36 -19.11 -17.96
CA CYS A 58 6.59 -19.44 -18.69
C CYS A 58 6.26 -19.75 -20.14
N ASP A 59 7.04 -19.18 -21.07
CA ASP A 59 6.92 -19.49 -22.50
C ASP A 59 7.27 -20.96 -22.72
N GLU A 60 6.56 -21.62 -23.62
CA GLU A 60 6.81 -23.03 -23.97
C GLU A 60 8.22 -23.28 -24.48
N ARG A 61 8.86 -22.26 -25.06
CA ARG A 61 10.21 -22.35 -25.62
C ARG A 61 11.30 -22.20 -24.56
N ASP A 62 10.94 -21.71 -23.35
CA ASP A 62 11.90 -21.50 -22.28
C ASP A 62 11.87 -22.69 -21.31
N GLU A 63 12.97 -22.91 -20.62
CA GLU A 63 13.01 -23.85 -19.52
C GLU A 63 12.26 -23.26 -18.33
N PHE A 64 11.37 -24.07 -17.74
CA PHE A 64 10.60 -23.60 -16.59
C PHE A 64 11.46 -23.56 -15.33
N ASP A 65 11.71 -22.36 -14.83
CA ASP A 65 12.44 -22.12 -13.58
C ASP A 65 11.52 -21.44 -12.58
N PRO A 66 11.04 -22.18 -11.55
CA PRO A 66 10.16 -21.60 -10.55
C PRO A 66 10.77 -20.43 -9.78
N GLU A 67 12.08 -20.43 -9.56
CA GLU A 67 12.74 -19.36 -8.82
C GLU A 67 12.72 -18.03 -9.59
N ILE A 68 12.89 -18.08 -10.89
CA ILE A 68 12.75 -16.91 -11.76
C ILE A 68 11.30 -16.43 -11.74
N GLY A 69 10.35 -17.36 -11.84
CA GLY A 69 8.93 -17.05 -11.79
C GLY A 69 8.52 -16.37 -10.48
N LYS A 70 9.03 -16.85 -9.36
CA LYS A 70 8.79 -16.24 -8.04
C LYS A 70 9.31 -14.80 -7.98
N ARG A 71 10.50 -14.56 -8.51
CA ARG A 71 11.09 -13.23 -8.56
C ARG A 71 10.24 -12.27 -9.36
N ILE A 72 9.80 -12.69 -10.54
CA ILE A 72 8.94 -11.87 -11.40
C ILE A 72 7.59 -11.60 -10.75
N ALA A 73 6.99 -12.62 -10.14
CA ALA A 73 5.72 -12.48 -9.44
C ALA A 73 5.84 -11.46 -8.29
N LYS A 74 6.91 -11.55 -7.50
CA LYS A 74 7.19 -10.62 -6.42
C LYS A 74 7.31 -9.19 -6.93
N GLU A 75 8.08 -8.96 -7.99
CA GLU A 75 8.24 -7.64 -8.57
C GLU A 75 6.91 -7.06 -9.03
N ARG A 76 6.09 -7.85 -9.70
CA ARG A 76 4.77 -7.41 -10.17
C ARG A 76 3.83 -7.06 -9.02
N ILE A 77 3.88 -7.82 -7.94
CA ILE A 77 3.08 -7.55 -6.74
C ILE A 77 3.54 -6.24 -6.11
N LEU A 78 4.85 -6.06 -5.91
CA LEU A 78 5.40 -4.88 -5.27
C LEU A 78 5.19 -3.63 -6.12
N ASP A 79 5.20 -3.74 -7.45
CA ASP A 79 4.93 -2.63 -8.37
C ASP A 79 3.49 -2.11 -8.25
N ARG A 80 2.59 -2.91 -7.70
CA ARG A 80 1.22 -2.50 -7.43
C ARG A 80 0.99 -2.15 -5.96
N TYR A 81 1.66 -2.85 -5.08
CA TYR A 81 1.51 -2.68 -3.63
C TYR A 81 2.05 -1.33 -3.16
N TYR A 82 3.29 -0.99 -3.49
CA TYR A 82 3.89 0.24 -3.02
C TYR A 82 3.20 1.51 -3.52
N PRO A 83 2.81 1.63 -4.80
CA PRO A 83 2.02 2.78 -5.23
C PRO A 83 0.67 2.89 -4.52
N ALA A 84 0.01 1.76 -4.25
CA ALA A 84 -1.25 1.75 -3.51
C ALA A 84 -1.06 2.23 -2.07
N LEU A 85 0.02 1.79 -1.41
CA LEU A 85 0.39 2.23 -0.07
C LEU A 85 0.70 3.73 -0.05
N ASP A 86 1.55 4.19 -0.96
CA ASP A 86 1.96 5.58 -1.04
C ASP A 86 0.79 6.52 -1.31
N LYS A 87 -0.14 6.09 -2.16
CA LYS A 87 -1.35 6.87 -2.47
C LYS A 87 -2.16 7.16 -1.20
N ARG A 88 -2.30 6.17 -0.32
CA ARG A 88 -3.07 6.32 0.92
C ARG A 88 -2.33 7.15 1.95
N ILE A 89 -1.02 6.96 2.05
CA ILE A 89 -0.18 7.76 2.95
C ILE A 89 -0.20 9.23 2.52
N ASN A 90 -0.09 9.50 1.22
CA ASN A 90 -0.16 10.87 0.69
C ASN A 90 -1.53 11.49 0.91
N LYS A 91 -2.59 10.70 0.74
CA LYS A 91 -3.96 11.16 1.02
C LYS A 91 -4.12 11.58 2.48
N PHE A 92 -3.56 10.81 3.40
CA PHE A 92 -3.56 11.15 4.82
C PHE A 92 -2.75 12.42 5.08
N ARG A 93 -1.56 12.52 4.47
CA ARG A 93 -0.71 13.70 4.60
C ARG A 93 -1.41 14.96 4.10
N ASP A 94 -2.08 14.87 2.95
CA ASP A 94 -2.85 15.98 2.40
C ASP A 94 -4.01 16.38 3.32
N ALA A 95 -4.67 15.41 3.91
CA ALA A 95 -5.75 15.68 4.87
C ALA A 95 -5.22 16.39 6.12
N CYS A 96 -4.03 16.00 6.61
CA CYS A 96 -3.38 16.67 7.74
C CYS A 96 -3.02 18.12 7.41
N LEU A 97 -2.48 18.36 6.21
CA LEU A 97 -2.14 19.71 5.77
C LEU A 97 -3.39 20.59 5.67
N ALA A 98 -4.46 20.07 5.10
CA ALA A 98 -5.72 20.78 4.99
C ALA A 98 -6.31 21.09 6.38
N PHE A 99 -6.21 20.15 7.31
CA PHE A 99 -6.63 20.35 8.70
C PHE A 99 -5.82 21.44 9.37
N ASN A 100 -4.50 21.41 9.21
CA ASN A 100 -3.62 22.43 9.78
C ASN A 100 -3.94 23.83 9.23
N GLU A 101 -4.21 23.96 7.95
CA GLU A 101 -4.60 25.23 7.34
C GLU A 101 -5.88 25.76 7.95
N LYS A 102 -6.89 24.92 8.17
CA LYS A 102 -8.15 25.33 8.78
C LYS A 102 -7.98 25.73 10.22
N VAL A 103 -7.16 25.02 10.99
CA VAL A 103 -7.00 25.25 12.43
C VAL A 103 -6.11 26.46 12.69
N PHE A 104 -5.01 26.60 11.97
CA PHE A 104 -4.02 27.65 12.23
C PHE A 104 -4.23 28.91 11.41
N ALA A 105 -4.81 28.82 10.23
CA ALA A 105 -5.13 30.00 9.42
C ALA A 105 -6.26 30.82 10.02
N THR A 106 -7.26 30.17 10.63
CA THR A 106 -8.40 30.88 11.25
C THR A 106 -7.99 31.84 12.35
N PRO A 107 -7.14 31.43 13.32
CA PRO A 107 -6.66 32.41 14.34
C PRO A 107 -5.87 33.56 13.72
N GLU A 108 -5.03 33.29 12.75
CA GLU A 108 -4.28 34.32 12.05
C GLU A 108 -5.20 35.26 11.29
N ALA A 109 -6.21 34.73 10.63
CA ALA A 109 -7.20 35.54 9.93
C ALA A 109 -7.97 36.44 10.88
N LEU A 110 -8.30 35.97 12.09
CA LEU A 110 -8.95 36.74 13.11
C LEU A 110 -8.04 37.85 13.61
N GLU A 111 -6.78 37.57 13.83
CA GLU A 111 -5.79 38.58 14.25
C GLU A 111 -5.60 39.63 13.15
N ASN A 112 -5.55 39.21 11.91
CA ASN A 112 -5.37 40.13 10.79
C ASN A 112 -6.59 40.99 10.54
N ASN A 113 -7.76 40.54 10.96
CA ASN A 113 -9.02 41.30 10.81
C ASN A 113 -9.31 42.22 11.96
N THR A 114 -8.52 42.14 13.00
CA THR A 114 -8.63 43.05 14.16
C THR A 114 -7.65 44.19 14.06
#